data_6504302048a1acd7a3015e6180988083
#
_entry.id   6504302048a1acd7a3015e6180988083
#
_cell.length_a   1.000
_cell.length_b   1.000
_cell.length_c   1.000
_cell.angle_alpha   90.00
_cell.angle_beta   90.00
_cell.angle_gamma   90.00
#
_symmetry.space_group_name_H-M   'P 1'
#
loop_
_entity.id
_entity.type
_entity.pdbx_description
1 polymer ?
#
loop_
_entity_poly.entity_id
_entity_poly.type
_entity_poly.pdbx_seq_one_letter_code
_entity_poly.pdbx_strand_id
1 'polypeptide(L)'
;MKSLIYDKIRLGVAVLLYLCATSWADAKVKLPALISDGMVLQREQSIKVWGTADAGESITVKFQKKSYHATADANGRWSITLPPLKAGGPFPMQVNDIKLNDILVGDVWLCSGQSNMELPVRRVMDMFSQEILSYNNEKIRHILIPQEYNFHAPQEELSATGWKTLTQENVMDFSALAYFFAKEMYEKTGIPVGLINSSWGGTPVEAWISEEGLKEFPLYINSKRLYEDDAYCSHIK
;
A
#
# COMPACT_ATOMS: atom_id res chain seq x y z
N MET A 1 -33.06 -37.05 44.24
CA MET A 1 -31.57 -36.99 44.12
C MET A 1 -31.10 -37.25 42.66
N LYS A 2 -31.70 -38.18 41.88
CA LYS A 2 -31.33 -38.45 40.48
C LYS A 2 -31.66 -37.29 39.50
N SER A 3 -32.77 -36.55 39.71
CA SER A 3 -33.17 -35.44 38.79
C SER A 3 -32.20 -34.25 38.87
N LEU A 4 -31.73 -33.92 40.04
CA LEU A 4 -30.80 -32.77 40.25
C LEU A 4 -29.44 -33.00 39.58
N ILE A 5 -28.99 -34.24 39.47
CA ILE A 5 -27.72 -34.60 38.81
C ILE A 5 -27.88 -34.49 37.29
N TYR A 6 -29.02 -34.89 36.70
CA TYR A 6 -29.31 -34.77 35.28
C TYR A 6 -29.43 -33.30 34.83
N ASP A 7 -29.99 -32.41 35.66
CA ASP A 7 -30.14 -31.01 35.36
C ASP A 7 -28.78 -30.29 35.40
N LYS A 8 -27.90 -30.66 36.33
CA LYS A 8 -26.53 -30.12 36.37
C LYS A 8 -25.65 -30.58 35.21
N ILE A 9 -25.82 -31.82 34.75
CA ILE A 9 -25.11 -32.36 33.57
C ILE A 9 -25.62 -31.67 32.29
N ARG A 10 -26.92 -31.46 32.14
CA ARG A 10 -27.50 -30.72 31.01
C ARG A 10 -27.04 -29.27 30.97
N LEU A 11 -26.97 -28.60 32.12
CA LEU A 11 -26.47 -27.23 32.22
C LEU A 11 -24.98 -27.16 31.88
N GLY A 12 -24.16 -28.12 32.35
CA GLY A 12 -22.74 -28.20 32.07
C GLY A 12 -22.46 -28.44 30.57
N VAL A 13 -23.22 -29.31 29.91
CA VAL A 13 -23.10 -29.58 28.46
C VAL A 13 -23.57 -28.39 27.64
N ALA A 14 -24.63 -27.69 28.07
CA ALA A 14 -25.12 -26.50 27.39
C ALA A 14 -24.12 -25.33 27.50
N VAL A 15 -23.47 -25.15 28.66
CA VAL A 15 -22.42 -24.15 28.85
C VAL A 15 -21.15 -24.49 28.04
N LEU A 16 -20.78 -25.77 27.95
CA LEU A 16 -19.65 -26.21 27.13
C LEU A 16 -19.92 -25.99 25.62
N LEU A 17 -21.13 -26.28 25.16
CA LEU A 17 -21.57 -26.04 23.78
C LEU A 17 -21.65 -24.53 23.46
N TYR A 18 -22.05 -23.71 24.45
CA TYR A 18 -22.08 -22.26 24.28
C TYR A 18 -20.66 -21.64 24.24
N LEU A 19 -19.71 -22.18 25.01
CA LEU A 19 -18.30 -21.78 24.97
C LEU A 19 -17.58 -22.22 23.69
N CYS A 20 -18.02 -23.30 23.03
CA CYS A 20 -17.51 -23.70 21.72
C CYS A 20 -18.13 -22.91 20.54
N ALA A 21 -19.25 -22.19 20.78
CA ALA A 21 -19.92 -21.40 19.73
C ALA A 21 -19.42 -19.93 19.68
N THR A 22 -18.52 -19.51 20.56
CA THR A 22 -17.98 -18.15 20.56
C THR A 22 -16.60 -18.13 19.90
N SER A 23 -16.58 -17.74 18.70
CA SER A 23 -15.59 -16.99 17.95
C SER A 23 -15.33 -17.58 16.56
N TRP A 24 -16.35 -17.54 15.74
CA TRP A 24 -16.08 -17.20 14.36
C TRP A 24 -15.94 -15.67 14.35
N ALA A 25 -14.86 -15.16 14.92
CA ALA A 25 -14.37 -13.86 14.56
C ALA A 25 -14.05 -13.99 13.08
N ASP A 26 -14.79 -13.26 12.26
CA ASP A 26 -14.58 -13.19 10.83
C ASP A 26 -13.18 -12.56 10.67
N ALA A 27 -12.18 -13.43 10.63
CA ALA A 27 -10.78 -13.04 10.51
C ALA A 27 -10.65 -12.33 9.18
N LYS A 28 -10.63 -11.02 9.22
CA LYS A 28 -10.71 -10.18 8.04
C LYS A 28 -9.30 -9.91 7.54
N VAL A 29 -8.92 -10.56 6.45
CA VAL A 29 -7.73 -10.21 5.70
C VAL A 29 -7.71 -8.71 5.44
N LYS A 30 -6.60 -8.05 5.77
CA LYS A 30 -6.35 -6.63 5.46
C LYS A 30 -5.24 -6.53 4.43
N LEU A 31 -5.47 -5.70 3.44
CA LEU A 31 -4.50 -5.40 2.39
C LEU A 31 -3.95 -3.99 2.60
N PRO A 32 -2.64 -3.77 2.38
CA PRO A 32 -2.08 -2.43 2.41
C PRO A 32 -2.62 -1.58 1.25
N ALA A 33 -2.60 -0.27 1.37
CA ALA A 33 -3.10 0.65 0.36
C ALA A 33 -2.49 0.45 -1.04
N LEU A 34 -1.25 -0.03 -1.11
CA LEU A 34 -0.57 -0.37 -2.37
C LEU A 34 -1.22 -1.56 -3.08
N ILE A 35 -1.87 -2.47 -2.35
CA ILE A 35 -2.57 -3.65 -2.88
C ILE A 35 -4.05 -3.35 -2.92
N SER A 36 -4.49 -2.61 -3.91
CA SER A 36 -5.87 -2.13 -4.05
C SER A 36 -6.30 -2.07 -5.51
N ASP A 37 -7.57 -1.74 -5.74
CA ASP A 37 -8.10 -1.53 -7.09
C ASP A 37 -7.24 -0.55 -7.89
N GLY A 38 -7.08 -0.81 -9.18
CA GLY A 38 -6.32 0.04 -10.08
C GLY A 38 -4.80 -0.04 -9.95
N MET A 39 -4.26 -0.88 -9.05
CA MET A 39 -2.81 -1.01 -8.87
C MET A 39 -2.08 -1.46 -10.14
N VAL A 40 -0.81 -1.07 -10.24
CA VAL A 40 0.12 -1.60 -11.25
C VAL A 40 1.13 -2.51 -10.58
N LEU A 41 1.23 -3.74 -11.07
CA LEU A 41 2.22 -4.73 -10.61
C LEU A 41 3.44 -4.69 -11.53
N GLN A 42 4.65 -4.80 -10.95
CA GLN A 42 5.90 -4.79 -11.72
C GLN A 42 5.98 -5.99 -12.67
N ARG A 43 6.16 -5.73 -13.97
CA ARG A 43 6.37 -6.78 -14.97
C ARG A 43 7.75 -7.44 -14.86
N GLU A 44 7.86 -8.66 -15.38
CA GLU A 44 9.13 -9.38 -15.60
C GLU A 44 9.97 -9.60 -14.33
N GLN A 45 9.38 -9.41 -13.17
CA GLN A 45 9.96 -9.66 -11.86
C GLN A 45 9.00 -10.50 -11.02
N SER A 46 9.52 -11.18 -10.00
CA SER A 46 8.69 -11.82 -8.99
C SER A 46 7.90 -10.75 -8.22
N ILE A 47 6.58 -10.95 -8.12
CA ILE A 47 5.67 -9.95 -7.54
C ILE A 47 5.28 -10.41 -6.14
N LYS A 48 5.59 -9.61 -5.13
CA LYS A 48 5.12 -9.85 -3.77
C LYS A 48 3.73 -9.25 -3.59
N VAL A 49 2.78 -10.07 -3.13
CA VAL A 49 1.46 -9.66 -2.62
C VAL A 49 1.45 -10.00 -1.14
N TRP A 50 1.04 -9.04 -0.28
CA TRP A 50 1.12 -9.20 1.17
C TRP A 50 -0.01 -8.48 1.89
N GLY A 51 -0.16 -8.77 3.17
CA GLY A 51 -1.12 -8.13 4.05
C GLY A 51 -1.08 -8.73 5.45
N THR A 52 -2.11 -8.44 6.21
CA THR A 52 -2.30 -8.99 7.56
C THR A 52 -3.59 -9.78 7.65
N ALA A 53 -3.67 -10.71 8.60
CA ALA A 53 -4.82 -11.56 8.89
C ALA A 53 -4.67 -12.07 10.34
N ASP A 54 -5.58 -12.91 10.80
CA ASP A 54 -5.37 -13.58 12.08
C ASP A 54 -4.25 -14.61 12.00
N ALA A 55 -3.53 -14.80 13.11
CA ALA A 55 -2.44 -15.77 13.18
C ALA A 55 -2.95 -17.17 12.81
N GLY A 56 -2.27 -17.82 11.86
CA GLY A 56 -2.63 -19.13 11.35
C GLY A 56 -3.74 -19.15 10.30
N GLU A 57 -4.27 -17.98 9.90
CA GLU A 57 -5.28 -17.90 8.84
C GLU A 57 -4.73 -18.34 7.50
N SER A 58 -5.53 -19.12 6.76
CA SER A 58 -5.21 -19.58 5.41
C SER A 58 -5.58 -18.51 4.39
N ILE A 59 -4.61 -18.07 3.61
CA ILE A 59 -4.77 -17.05 2.58
C ILE A 59 -4.71 -17.68 1.20
N THR A 60 -5.66 -17.33 0.35
CA THR A 60 -5.70 -17.73 -1.06
C THR A 60 -5.72 -16.50 -1.94
N VAL A 61 -4.70 -16.33 -2.79
CA VAL A 61 -4.66 -15.30 -3.83
C VAL A 61 -4.95 -15.96 -5.17
N LYS A 62 -6.03 -15.52 -5.86
CA LYS A 62 -6.35 -15.95 -7.23
C LYS A 62 -6.01 -14.83 -8.20
N PHE A 63 -5.12 -15.11 -9.14
CA PHE A 63 -4.71 -14.17 -10.18
C PHE A 63 -4.38 -14.89 -11.49
N GLN A 64 -4.86 -14.35 -12.62
CA GLN A 64 -4.65 -14.93 -13.98
C GLN A 64 -4.93 -16.44 -14.03
N LYS A 65 -6.09 -16.87 -13.54
CA LYS A 65 -6.55 -18.29 -13.52
C LYS A 65 -5.69 -19.23 -12.65
N LYS A 66 -4.75 -18.73 -11.85
CA LYS A 66 -3.94 -19.50 -10.91
C LYS A 66 -4.32 -19.15 -9.47
N SER A 67 -4.13 -20.11 -8.58
CA SER A 67 -4.32 -19.94 -7.13
C SER A 67 -2.98 -20.11 -6.43
N TYR A 68 -2.72 -19.25 -5.46
CA TYR A 68 -1.51 -19.25 -4.63
C TYR A 68 -1.95 -19.25 -3.17
N HIS A 69 -1.20 -19.90 -2.30
CA HIS A 69 -1.59 -20.10 -0.92
C HIS A 69 -0.46 -19.70 0.04
N ALA A 70 -0.84 -19.13 1.17
CA ALA A 70 0.02 -18.87 2.31
C ALA A 70 -0.76 -19.03 3.61
N THR A 71 -0.06 -19.05 4.71
CA THR A 71 -0.64 -19.00 6.06
C THR A 71 -0.06 -17.79 6.77
N ALA A 72 -0.89 -17.02 7.46
CA ALA A 72 -0.46 -15.90 8.28
C ALA A 72 0.41 -16.41 9.44
N ASP A 73 1.52 -15.75 9.70
CA ASP A 73 2.44 -16.07 10.78
C ASP A 73 1.85 -15.73 12.17
N ALA A 74 2.63 -15.97 13.23
CA ALA A 74 2.21 -15.69 14.61
C ALA A 74 1.92 -14.19 14.88
N ASN A 75 2.43 -13.29 14.02
CA ASN A 75 2.18 -11.85 14.08
C ASN A 75 1.04 -11.42 13.15
N GLY A 76 0.35 -12.37 12.50
CA GLY A 76 -0.70 -12.12 11.54
C GLY A 76 -0.21 -11.62 10.17
N ARG A 77 1.09 -11.70 9.85
CA ARG A 77 1.64 -11.27 8.57
C ARG A 77 1.65 -12.41 7.56
N TRP A 78 1.29 -12.13 6.34
CA TRP A 78 1.37 -13.08 5.24
C TRP A 78 1.94 -12.44 3.97
N SER A 79 2.55 -13.25 3.14
CA SER A 79 2.97 -12.84 1.81
C SER A 79 2.95 -14.01 0.83
N ILE A 80 2.63 -13.71 -0.42
CA ILE A 80 2.64 -14.63 -1.56
C ILE A 80 3.49 -14.01 -2.66
N THR A 81 4.34 -14.83 -3.27
CA THR A 81 5.14 -14.42 -4.43
C THR A 81 4.53 -14.97 -5.70
N LEU A 82 4.05 -14.09 -6.58
CA LEU A 82 3.62 -14.45 -7.92
C LEU A 82 4.85 -14.54 -8.85
N PRO A 83 4.83 -15.40 -9.86
CA PRO A 83 5.90 -15.49 -10.85
C PRO A 83 5.98 -14.21 -11.70
N PRO A 84 7.09 -14.00 -12.41
CA PRO A 84 7.20 -12.92 -13.39
C PRO A 84 6.07 -12.96 -14.41
N LEU A 85 5.48 -11.81 -14.69
CA LEU A 85 4.35 -11.62 -15.60
C LEU A 85 4.72 -10.67 -16.75
N LYS A 86 4.12 -10.86 -17.90
CA LYS A 86 4.22 -9.93 -19.03
C LYS A 86 3.29 -8.73 -18.81
N ALA A 87 3.65 -7.58 -19.38
CA ALA A 87 2.81 -6.39 -19.37
C ALA A 87 1.41 -6.68 -19.94
N GLY A 88 0.39 -6.07 -19.36
CA GLY A 88 -0.98 -6.21 -19.81
C GLY A 88 -2.01 -5.83 -18.74
N GLY A 89 -3.25 -6.22 -18.96
CA GLY A 89 -4.40 -5.90 -18.12
C GLY A 89 -5.44 -5.05 -18.84
N PRO A 90 -6.55 -4.71 -18.17
CA PRO A 90 -6.79 -4.94 -16.73
C PRO A 90 -7.11 -6.40 -16.38
N PHE A 91 -6.72 -6.81 -15.20
CA PHE A 91 -6.98 -8.13 -14.64
C PHE A 91 -7.71 -8.03 -13.29
N PRO A 92 -8.60 -8.96 -12.95
CA PRO A 92 -9.10 -9.12 -11.58
C PRO A 92 -8.11 -9.94 -10.74
N MET A 93 -8.07 -9.65 -9.43
CA MET A 93 -7.43 -10.45 -8.40
C MET A 93 -8.43 -10.72 -7.28
N GLN A 94 -8.31 -11.87 -6.63
CA GLN A 94 -9.09 -12.18 -5.44
C GLN A 94 -8.15 -12.63 -4.33
N VAL A 95 -8.31 -12.06 -3.14
CA VAL A 95 -7.59 -12.43 -1.92
C VAL A 95 -8.64 -12.83 -0.89
N ASN A 96 -8.78 -14.13 -0.61
CA ASN A 96 -9.93 -14.70 0.10
C ASN A 96 -11.26 -14.14 -0.47
N ASP A 97 -12.03 -13.40 0.32
CA ASP A 97 -13.29 -12.78 -0.11
C ASP A 97 -13.13 -11.38 -0.72
N ILE A 98 -11.94 -10.79 -0.64
CA ILE A 98 -11.65 -9.46 -1.19
C ILE A 98 -11.43 -9.58 -2.69
N LYS A 99 -12.21 -8.82 -3.47
CA LYS A 99 -12.08 -8.74 -4.92
C LYS A 99 -11.41 -7.42 -5.28
N LEU A 100 -10.30 -7.49 -6.01
CA LEU A 100 -9.58 -6.35 -6.57
C LEU A 100 -9.76 -6.35 -8.08
N ASN A 101 -10.06 -5.19 -8.62
CA ASN A 101 -10.36 -5.01 -10.03
C ASN A 101 -9.36 -4.06 -10.69
N ASP A 102 -9.35 -4.06 -12.02
CA ASP A 102 -8.61 -3.10 -12.84
C ASP A 102 -7.09 -3.10 -12.57
N ILE A 103 -6.50 -4.27 -12.33
CA ILE A 103 -5.07 -4.42 -12.07
C ILE A 103 -4.31 -4.45 -13.37
N LEU A 104 -3.29 -3.63 -13.48
CA LEU A 104 -2.36 -3.64 -14.61
C LEU A 104 -1.05 -4.34 -14.22
N VAL A 105 -0.36 -4.87 -15.22
CA VAL A 105 1.03 -5.34 -15.12
C VAL A 105 1.85 -4.45 -16.05
N GLY A 106 2.85 -3.76 -15.52
CA GLY A 106 3.63 -2.78 -16.24
C GLY A 106 4.91 -2.38 -15.52
N ASP A 107 5.41 -1.20 -15.79
CA ASP A 107 6.57 -0.63 -15.12
C ASP A 107 6.14 0.21 -13.93
N VAL A 108 6.65 -0.12 -12.74
CA VAL A 108 6.35 0.62 -11.50
C VAL A 108 7.56 1.46 -11.10
N TRP A 109 7.34 2.75 -10.90
CA TRP A 109 8.36 3.71 -10.56
C TRP A 109 8.09 4.36 -9.20
N LEU A 110 9.10 4.35 -8.34
CA LEU A 110 9.09 5.13 -7.10
C LEU A 110 9.55 6.54 -7.41
N CYS A 111 8.63 7.50 -7.29
CA CYS A 111 8.84 8.91 -7.51
C CYS A 111 9.08 9.57 -6.15
N SER A 112 10.34 9.67 -5.73
CA SER A 112 10.74 10.12 -4.41
C SER A 112 11.61 11.38 -4.49
N GLY A 113 11.64 12.17 -3.42
CA GLY A 113 12.44 13.38 -3.30
C GLY A 113 11.67 14.55 -2.72
N GLN A 114 12.17 15.77 -2.94
CA GLN A 114 11.54 16.96 -2.39
C GLN A 114 10.73 17.77 -3.43
N SER A 115 10.78 19.10 -3.37
CA SER A 115 9.84 20.02 -4.02
C SER A 115 9.65 19.81 -5.53
N ASN A 116 10.68 19.47 -6.29
CA ASN A 116 10.51 19.22 -7.73
C ASN A 116 9.70 17.96 -8.01
N MET A 117 9.87 16.91 -7.21
CA MET A 117 9.08 15.70 -7.34
C MET A 117 7.67 15.86 -6.77
N GLU A 118 7.51 16.67 -5.71
CA GLU A 118 6.21 16.95 -5.11
C GLU A 118 5.35 17.86 -5.98
N LEU A 119 5.95 18.78 -6.78
CA LEU A 119 5.25 19.81 -7.53
C LEU A 119 4.08 19.20 -8.33
N PRO A 120 2.81 19.53 -8.00
CA PRO A 120 1.68 18.93 -8.67
C PRO A 120 1.41 19.58 -10.04
N VAL A 121 0.80 18.83 -10.94
CA VAL A 121 0.45 19.27 -12.30
C VAL A 121 -0.29 20.60 -12.32
N ARG A 122 -1.20 20.85 -11.36
CA ARG A 122 -1.93 22.14 -11.26
C ARG A 122 -1.03 23.37 -11.18
N ARG A 123 0.23 23.22 -10.73
CA ARG A 123 1.21 24.33 -10.61
C ARG A 123 1.95 24.65 -11.90
N VAL A 124 1.83 23.80 -12.92
CA VAL A 124 2.48 23.99 -14.23
C VAL A 124 1.46 24.21 -15.35
N MET A 125 0.18 24.36 -15.00
CA MET A 125 -0.91 24.56 -15.96
C MET A 125 -0.73 25.76 -16.87
N ASP A 126 -0.16 26.86 -16.37
CA ASP A 126 0.05 28.07 -17.18
C ASP A 126 0.98 27.83 -18.37
N MET A 127 1.88 26.86 -18.27
CA MET A 127 2.83 26.50 -19.34
C MET A 127 2.37 25.34 -20.22
N PHE A 128 1.59 24.39 -19.67
CA PHE A 128 1.31 23.10 -20.30
C PHE A 128 -0.17 22.76 -20.37
N SER A 129 -1.08 23.74 -20.24
CA SER A 129 -2.54 23.50 -20.15
C SER A 129 -3.08 22.71 -21.35
N GLN A 130 -2.69 23.06 -22.57
CA GLN A 130 -3.19 22.39 -23.77
C GLN A 130 -2.79 20.91 -23.79
N GLU A 131 -1.54 20.60 -23.47
CA GLU A 131 -1.04 19.23 -23.44
C GLU A 131 -1.73 18.42 -22.33
N ILE A 132 -1.82 18.97 -21.11
CA ILE A 132 -2.38 18.28 -19.96
C ILE A 132 -3.88 18.01 -20.15
N LEU A 133 -4.65 19.01 -20.59
CA LEU A 133 -6.11 18.89 -20.75
C LEU A 133 -6.51 18.01 -21.95
N SER A 134 -5.65 17.82 -22.92
CA SER A 134 -5.92 16.96 -24.06
C SER A 134 -5.54 15.49 -23.85
N TYR A 135 -4.83 15.15 -22.74
CA TYR A 135 -4.27 13.83 -22.54
C TYR A 135 -4.98 13.06 -21.41
N ASN A 136 -5.54 11.92 -21.74
CA ASN A 136 -6.06 10.94 -20.81
C ASN A 136 -5.44 9.57 -21.13
N ASN A 137 -5.08 8.80 -20.11
CA ASN A 137 -4.51 7.47 -20.33
C ASN A 137 -4.79 6.54 -19.15
N GLU A 138 -5.69 5.58 -19.37
CA GLU A 138 -6.07 4.60 -18.36
C GLU A 138 -4.94 3.59 -18.03
N LYS A 139 -3.84 3.61 -18.77
CA LYS A 139 -2.68 2.74 -18.50
C LYS A 139 -1.61 3.42 -17.65
N ILE A 140 -1.79 4.69 -17.31
CA ILE A 140 -0.94 5.41 -16.36
C ILE A 140 -1.70 5.55 -15.06
N ARG A 141 -1.11 5.10 -13.97
CA ARG A 141 -1.67 5.10 -12.62
C ARG A 141 -0.73 5.80 -11.65
N HIS A 142 -1.31 6.45 -10.67
CA HIS A 142 -0.56 7.16 -9.65
C HIS A 142 -1.17 6.89 -8.27
N ILE A 143 -0.33 6.61 -7.30
CA ILE A 143 -0.69 6.60 -5.89
C ILE A 143 0.18 7.61 -5.14
N LEU A 144 -0.46 8.49 -4.38
CA LEU A 144 0.23 9.45 -3.52
C LEU A 144 0.35 8.86 -2.11
N ILE A 145 1.56 8.79 -1.61
CA ILE A 145 1.84 8.44 -0.22
C ILE A 145 1.70 9.72 0.61
N PRO A 146 0.78 9.77 1.58
CA PRO A 146 0.61 10.92 2.44
C PRO A 146 1.87 11.27 3.22
N GLN A 147 2.06 12.56 3.47
CA GLN A 147 3.14 13.06 4.30
C GLN A 147 2.76 12.93 5.77
N GLU A 148 3.43 12.05 6.48
CA GLU A 148 3.20 11.79 7.90
C GLU A 148 4.50 11.79 8.67
N TYR A 149 4.53 12.52 9.80
CA TYR A 149 5.67 12.49 10.71
C TYR A 149 5.58 11.29 11.64
N ASN A 150 6.56 10.42 11.60
CA ASN A 150 6.78 9.39 12.60
C ASN A 150 8.27 9.20 12.83
N PHE A 151 8.75 9.66 13.98
CA PHE A 151 10.16 9.55 14.35
C PHE A 151 10.46 8.30 15.19
N HIS A 152 9.44 7.55 15.63
CA HIS A 152 9.61 6.39 16.51
C HIS A 152 9.97 5.12 15.74
N ALA A 153 9.32 4.87 14.60
CA ALA A 153 9.55 3.66 13.82
C ALA A 153 9.18 3.86 12.34
N PRO A 154 9.75 3.05 11.42
CA PRO A 154 9.27 2.94 10.06
C PRO A 154 7.79 2.55 10.03
N GLN A 155 7.01 3.15 9.13
CA GLN A 155 5.61 2.82 8.93
C GLN A 155 5.48 1.50 8.18
N GLU A 156 4.68 0.59 8.70
CA GLU A 156 4.34 -0.67 8.03
C GLU A 156 3.08 -0.53 7.15
N GLU A 157 2.19 0.37 7.51
CA GLU A 157 0.95 0.68 6.80
C GLU A 157 0.94 2.13 6.33
N LEU A 158 0.39 2.35 5.15
CA LEU A 158 0.27 3.67 4.55
C LEU A 158 -1.19 4.08 4.50
N SER A 159 -1.49 5.32 4.87
CA SER A 159 -2.84 5.90 4.80
C SER A 159 -3.25 6.38 3.40
N ALA A 160 -2.57 5.91 2.35
CA ALA A 160 -2.83 6.30 0.97
C ALA A 160 -4.28 6.03 0.51
N THR A 161 -4.78 6.90 -0.35
CA THR A 161 -6.17 6.87 -0.84
C THR A 161 -6.42 5.90 -2.00
N GLY A 162 -5.42 5.07 -2.35
CA GLY A 162 -5.48 4.13 -3.47
C GLY A 162 -4.97 4.70 -4.79
N TRP A 163 -4.93 3.85 -5.81
CA TRP A 163 -4.44 4.20 -7.13
C TRP A 163 -5.45 5.05 -7.91
N LYS A 164 -4.97 6.08 -8.56
CA LYS A 164 -5.75 6.96 -9.43
C LYS A 164 -5.30 6.82 -10.87
N THR A 165 -6.27 6.73 -11.76
CA THR A 165 -6.04 6.71 -13.22
C THR A 165 -5.71 8.12 -13.71
N LEU A 166 -4.86 8.22 -14.71
CA LEU A 166 -4.56 9.48 -15.38
C LEU A 166 -5.77 9.91 -16.24
N THR A 167 -6.61 10.74 -15.63
CA THR A 167 -7.78 11.39 -16.26
C THR A 167 -7.72 12.88 -16.01
N GLN A 168 -8.51 13.67 -16.72
CA GLN A 168 -8.63 15.11 -16.46
C GLN A 168 -9.10 15.43 -15.04
N GLU A 169 -9.90 14.55 -14.44
CA GLU A 169 -10.38 14.70 -13.05
C GLU A 169 -9.21 14.52 -12.04
N ASN A 170 -8.32 13.58 -12.28
CA ASN A 170 -7.29 13.17 -11.33
C ASN A 170 -5.91 13.80 -11.57
N VAL A 171 -5.61 14.22 -12.81
CA VAL A 171 -4.26 14.62 -13.24
C VAL A 171 -3.70 15.81 -12.46
N MET A 172 -4.57 16.71 -11.98
CA MET A 172 -4.15 17.93 -11.29
C MET A 172 -3.34 17.68 -10.01
N ASP A 173 -3.55 16.53 -9.38
CA ASP A 173 -2.86 16.12 -8.15
C ASP A 173 -1.65 15.19 -8.40
N PHE A 174 -1.39 14.81 -9.64
CA PHE A 174 -0.19 14.04 -9.96
C PHE A 174 1.05 14.93 -9.80
N SER A 175 2.19 14.33 -9.45
CA SER A 175 3.48 14.99 -9.61
C SER A 175 3.67 15.38 -11.08
N ALA A 176 3.99 16.64 -11.36
CA ALA A 176 4.21 17.10 -12.74
C ALA A 176 5.39 16.36 -13.40
N LEU A 177 6.49 16.21 -12.67
CA LEU A 177 7.66 15.47 -13.17
C LEU A 177 7.31 14.02 -13.49
N ALA A 178 6.62 13.34 -12.57
CA ALA A 178 6.20 11.95 -12.76
C ALA A 178 5.17 11.81 -13.90
N TYR A 179 4.27 12.79 -14.06
CA TYR A 179 3.30 12.82 -15.15
C TYR A 179 3.99 12.86 -16.53
N PHE A 180 4.87 13.83 -16.76
CA PHE A 180 5.56 13.94 -18.06
C PHE A 180 6.46 12.74 -18.32
N PHE A 181 7.14 12.24 -17.29
CA PHE A 181 7.93 11.02 -17.39
C PHE A 181 7.08 9.82 -17.79
N ALA A 182 5.96 9.58 -17.12
CA ALA A 182 5.10 8.43 -17.42
C ALA A 182 4.44 8.52 -18.79
N LYS A 183 4.03 9.73 -19.19
CA LYS A 183 3.51 9.99 -20.54
C LYS A 183 4.51 9.58 -21.61
N GLU A 184 5.74 10.10 -21.51
CA GLU A 184 6.81 9.79 -22.44
C GLU A 184 7.17 8.30 -22.48
N MET A 185 7.24 7.66 -21.31
CA MET A 185 7.49 6.21 -21.20
C MET A 185 6.40 5.40 -21.88
N TYR A 186 5.14 5.72 -21.62
CA TYR A 186 4.02 5.02 -22.22
C TYR A 186 3.94 5.23 -23.74
N GLU A 187 4.12 6.45 -24.23
CA GLU A 187 4.09 6.76 -25.66
C GLU A 187 5.17 6.01 -26.44
N LYS A 188 6.34 5.81 -25.83
CA LYS A 188 7.44 5.05 -26.45
C LYS A 188 7.28 3.54 -26.39
N THR A 189 6.67 3.03 -25.34
CA THR A 189 6.70 1.58 -25.05
C THR A 189 5.35 0.91 -25.17
N GLY A 190 4.24 1.63 -24.99
CA GLY A 190 2.88 1.08 -24.86
C GLY A 190 2.68 0.25 -23.58
N ILE A 191 3.65 0.26 -22.65
CA ILE A 191 3.63 -0.52 -21.42
C ILE A 191 2.92 0.29 -20.33
N PRO A 192 1.97 -0.30 -19.56
CA PRO A 192 1.35 0.37 -18.45
C PRO A 192 2.39 0.90 -17.45
N VAL A 193 2.13 2.08 -16.87
CA VAL A 193 3.03 2.75 -15.94
C VAL A 193 2.33 3.01 -14.60
N GLY A 194 2.95 2.55 -13.51
CA GLY A 194 2.54 2.83 -12.14
C GLY A 194 3.52 3.78 -11.47
N LEU A 195 3.02 4.88 -10.90
CA LEU A 195 3.78 5.91 -10.21
C LEU A 195 3.45 5.86 -8.71
N ILE A 196 4.41 5.50 -7.89
CA ILE A 196 4.31 5.59 -6.43
C ILE A 196 4.99 6.90 -6.03
N ASN A 197 4.20 7.93 -5.73
CA ASN A 197 4.73 9.23 -5.35
C ASN A 197 4.91 9.31 -3.83
N SER A 198 6.18 9.31 -3.39
CA SER A 198 6.59 9.51 -2.01
C SER A 198 7.56 10.69 -1.98
N SER A 199 7.01 11.91 -1.98
CA SER A 199 7.78 13.14 -2.04
C SER A 199 7.35 14.13 -0.98
N TRP A 200 8.30 14.96 -0.50
CA TRP A 200 8.05 15.97 0.52
C TRP A 200 8.96 17.19 0.34
N GLY A 201 8.39 18.29 -0.13
CA GLY A 201 9.10 19.55 -0.33
C GLY A 201 9.61 20.13 0.99
N GLY A 202 10.78 20.78 0.90
CA GLY A 202 11.41 21.40 2.06
C GLY A 202 12.19 20.44 2.96
N THR A 203 12.17 19.14 2.71
CA THR A 203 12.96 18.19 3.49
C THR A 203 14.45 18.27 3.15
N PRO A 204 15.35 18.16 4.14
CA PRO A 204 16.79 18.07 3.90
C PRO A 204 17.16 16.66 3.42
N VAL A 205 18.37 16.49 2.87
CA VAL A 205 18.83 15.21 2.31
C VAL A 205 18.85 14.09 3.34
N GLU A 206 19.14 14.39 4.60
CA GLU A 206 19.21 13.46 5.72
C GLU A 206 17.85 12.78 6.00
N ALA A 207 16.75 13.46 5.69
CA ALA A 207 15.41 12.88 5.84
C ALA A 207 15.15 11.69 4.89
N TRP A 208 15.99 11.51 3.87
CA TRP A 208 15.90 10.45 2.86
C TRP A 208 16.95 9.35 3.06
N ILE A 209 17.74 9.43 4.14
CA ILE A 209 18.76 8.45 4.47
C ILE A 209 18.29 7.65 5.67
N SER A 210 18.43 6.34 5.61
CA SER A 210 18.08 5.45 6.71
C SER A 210 18.92 5.74 7.96
N GLU A 211 18.42 5.41 9.15
CA GLU A 211 19.18 5.53 10.39
C GLU A 211 20.52 4.78 10.33
N GLU A 212 20.53 3.62 9.68
CA GLU A 212 21.76 2.86 9.41
C GLU A 212 22.77 3.68 8.60
N GLY A 213 22.31 4.34 7.54
CA GLY A 213 23.18 5.20 6.70
C GLY A 213 23.65 6.46 7.42
N LEU A 214 22.95 6.92 8.47
CA LEU A 214 23.35 8.10 9.26
C LEU A 214 24.22 7.78 10.48
N LYS A 215 24.53 6.51 10.76
CA LYS A 215 25.28 6.10 11.96
C LYS A 215 26.62 6.84 12.16
N GLU A 216 27.32 7.15 11.07
CA GLU A 216 28.59 7.85 11.12
C GLU A 216 28.44 9.38 11.25
N PHE A 217 27.19 9.90 11.32
CA PHE A 217 26.88 11.30 11.40
C PHE A 217 26.12 11.64 12.71
N PRO A 218 26.84 11.74 13.87
CA PRO A 218 26.21 11.86 15.18
C PRO A 218 25.26 13.05 15.33
N LEU A 219 25.51 14.15 14.59
CA LEU A 219 24.66 15.33 14.60
C LEU A 219 23.21 14.98 14.22
N TYR A 220 23.02 14.24 13.14
CA TYR A 220 21.69 13.88 12.64
C TYR A 220 21.00 12.83 13.52
N ILE A 221 21.77 11.84 14.02
CA ILE A 221 21.25 10.85 14.97
C ILE A 221 20.78 11.52 16.25
N ASN A 222 21.53 12.49 16.80
CA ASN A 222 21.13 13.21 17.99
C ASN A 222 19.89 14.10 17.72
N SER A 223 19.77 14.71 16.55
CA SER A 223 18.57 15.46 16.15
C SER A 223 17.35 14.54 16.07
N LYS A 224 17.47 13.35 15.47
CA LYS A 224 16.38 12.36 15.44
C LYS A 224 15.88 12.02 16.85
N ARG A 225 16.79 11.79 17.80
CA ARG A 225 16.43 11.47 19.21
C ARG A 225 15.64 12.60 19.87
N LEU A 226 15.89 13.85 19.53
CA LEU A 226 15.08 14.97 20.03
C LEU A 226 13.64 14.90 19.50
N TYR A 227 13.46 14.51 18.24
CA TYR A 227 12.14 14.36 17.63
C TYR A 227 11.40 13.07 18.05
N GLU A 228 12.07 12.12 18.68
CA GLU A 228 11.43 10.97 19.33
C GLU A 228 10.75 11.36 20.65
N ASP A 229 11.06 12.53 21.22
CA ASP A 229 10.40 13.09 22.40
C ASP A 229 9.15 13.87 21.99
N ASP A 230 7.97 13.28 22.25
CA ASP A 230 6.68 13.90 21.93
C ASP A 230 6.47 15.24 22.68
N ALA A 231 7.03 15.41 23.86
CA ALA A 231 6.98 16.66 24.61
C ALA A 231 7.79 17.74 23.88
N TYR A 232 8.99 17.42 23.42
CA TYR A 232 9.80 18.31 22.58
C TYR A 232 9.06 18.72 21.30
N CYS A 233 8.50 17.75 20.58
CA CYS A 233 7.75 18.01 19.32
C CYS A 233 6.51 18.87 19.54
N SER A 234 5.86 18.79 20.71
CA SER A 234 4.69 19.61 21.00
C SER A 234 5.00 21.09 21.21
N HIS A 235 6.25 21.43 21.56
CA HIS A 235 6.70 22.80 21.79
C HIS A 235 7.16 23.53 20.51
N ILE A 236 7.46 22.80 19.43
CA ILE A 236 7.92 23.37 18.15
C ILE A 236 6.81 23.50 17.10
N LYS A 237 5.59 23.11 17.44
CA LYS A 237 4.39 23.37 16.65
C LYS A 237 3.85 24.75 17.01
#